data_5215fbca1f56d66b750f986f9a21bcf9
#
_entry.id   5215fbca1f56d66b750f986f9a21bcf9
#
_cell.length_a   1.000
_cell.length_b   1.000
_cell.length_c   1.000
_cell.angle_alpha   90.00
_cell.angle_beta   90.00
_cell.angle_gamma   90.00
#
_symmetry.space_group_name_H-M   'P 1'
#
loop_
_entity.id
_entity.type
_entity.pdbx_description
1 polymer ?
#
loop_
_entity_poly.entity_id
_entity_poly.type
_entity_poly.pdbx_seq_one_letter_code
_entity_poly.pdbx_strand_id
1 'polypeptide(L)'
;MSELITAQAAQLKQFESYLSQMARILDATQRRLETLEKDNAMRITINHQQAKALQVCIQERAAALCGRYSLDERAHAAAFRAAIKRSVLRGYGIQDLHDLPLGCFNEAREQITAYTSYALVRKRREIDGKEAG
;
A
#
# COMPACT_ATOMS: atom_id res chain seq x y z
N MET A 1 13.32 28.08 57.97
CA MET A 1 13.05 28.45 56.57
C MET A 1 13.85 27.63 55.55
N SER A 2 15.12 27.35 55.79
CA SER A 2 15.92 26.54 54.86
C SER A 2 15.43 25.12 54.72
N GLU A 3 14.89 24.50 55.76
CA GLU A 3 14.36 23.13 55.75
C GLU A 3 13.08 23.02 54.87
N LEU A 4 12.22 24.07 54.93
CA LEU A 4 11.03 24.10 54.11
C LEU A 4 11.35 24.22 52.62
N ILE A 5 12.31 25.03 52.26
CA ILE A 5 12.77 25.18 50.86
C ILE A 5 13.39 23.92 50.37
N THR A 6 14.19 23.21 51.18
CA THR A 6 14.79 21.92 50.82
C THR A 6 13.73 20.83 50.60
N ALA A 7 12.70 20.80 51.47
CA ALA A 7 11.59 19.85 51.34
C ALA A 7 10.78 20.12 50.06
N GLN A 8 10.51 21.36 49.72
CA GLN A 8 9.82 21.73 48.49
C GLN A 8 10.63 21.35 47.24
N ALA A 9 11.94 21.57 47.25
CA ALA A 9 12.83 21.21 46.17
C ALA A 9 12.83 19.67 45.94
N ALA A 10 12.85 18.88 47.04
CA ALA A 10 12.78 17.45 46.99
C ALA A 10 11.44 16.95 46.37
N GLN A 11 10.31 17.60 46.75
CA GLN A 11 9.01 17.28 46.20
C GLN A 11 8.93 17.59 44.71
N LEU A 12 9.50 18.71 44.28
CA LEU A 12 9.56 19.07 42.86
C LEU A 12 10.36 18.06 42.04
N LYS A 13 11.49 17.59 42.56
CA LYS A 13 12.30 16.56 41.93
C LYS A 13 11.53 15.25 41.79
N GLN A 14 10.81 14.82 42.82
CA GLN A 14 9.97 13.65 42.79
C GLN A 14 8.86 13.75 41.74
N PHE A 15 8.23 14.95 41.67
CA PHE A 15 7.19 15.23 40.68
C PHE A 15 7.73 15.18 39.25
N GLU A 16 8.90 15.80 39.01
CA GLU A 16 9.57 15.80 37.72
C GLU A 16 9.92 14.33 37.28
N SER A 17 10.43 13.53 38.23
CA SER A 17 10.74 12.12 37.99
C SER A 17 9.48 11.32 37.60
N TYR A 18 8.37 11.59 38.33
CA TYR A 18 7.09 10.96 38.04
C TYR A 18 6.59 11.31 36.63
N LEU A 19 6.65 12.61 36.24
CA LEU A 19 6.25 13.06 34.89
C LEU A 19 7.12 12.41 33.81
N SER A 20 8.43 12.30 34.05
CA SER A 20 9.34 11.63 33.10
C SER A 20 8.98 10.15 32.91
N GLN A 21 8.65 9.45 33.98
CA GLN A 21 8.23 8.04 33.93
C GLN A 21 6.90 7.91 33.19
N MET A 22 5.94 8.80 33.44
CA MET A 22 4.65 8.80 32.74
C MET A 22 4.83 9.06 31.25
N ALA A 23 5.69 9.99 30.87
CA ALA A 23 5.99 10.26 29.47
C ALA A 23 6.59 9.05 28.76
N ARG A 24 7.48 8.33 29.41
CA ARG A 24 8.08 7.10 28.86
C ARG A 24 7.04 5.98 28.69
N ILE A 25 6.14 5.82 29.66
CA ILE A 25 5.06 4.82 29.58
C ILE A 25 4.12 5.15 28.44
N LEU A 26 3.72 6.42 28.29
CA LEU A 26 2.84 6.87 27.21
C LEU A 26 3.49 6.63 25.84
N ASP A 27 4.77 6.97 25.69
CA ASP A 27 5.50 6.76 24.45
C ASP A 27 5.58 5.27 24.08
N ALA A 28 5.92 4.41 25.05
CA ALA A 28 5.99 2.96 24.86
C ALA A 28 4.62 2.39 24.48
N THR A 29 3.54 2.87 25.13
CA THR A 29 2.16 2.44 24.83
C THR A 29 1.76 2.86 23.43
N GLN A 30 2.07 4.08 23.03
CA GLN A 30 1.79 4.57 21.69
C GLN A 30 2.50 3.74 20.61
N ARG A 31 3.77 3.41 20.83
CA ARG A 31 4.53 2.56 19.92
C ARG A 31 3.93 1.16 19.78
N ARG A 32 3.46 0.58 20.89
CA ARG A 32 2.78 -0.72 20.88
C ARG A 32 1.48 -0.66 20.09
N LEU A 33 0.69 0.41 20.26
CA LEU A 33 -0.54 0.60 19.52
C LEU A 33 -0.27 0.73 18.03
N GLU A 34 0.73 1.50 17.63
CA GLU A 34 1.13 1.65 16.23
C GLU A 34 1.54 0.29 15.62
N THR A 35 2.31 -0.51 16.36
CA THR A 35 2.73 -1.85 15.93
C THR A 35 1.53 -2.77 15.77
N LEU A 36 0.60 -2.76 16.73
CA LEU A 36 -0.63 -3.57 16.68
C LEU A 36 -1.53 -3.15 15.51
N GLU A 37 -1.65 -1.86 15.24
CA GLU A 37 -2.41 -1.35 14.11
C GLU A 37 -1.81 -1.82 12.78
N LYS A 38 -0.48 -1.77 12.64
CA LYS A 38 0.22 -2.27 11.46
C LYS A 38 0.03 -3.78 11.29
N ASP A 39 0.21 -4.55 12.37
CA ASP A 39 0.01 -6.00 12.33
C ASP A 39 -1.42 -6.35 11.95
N ASN A 40 -2.39 -5.62 12.51
CA ASN A 40 -3.80 -5.83 12.21
C ASN A 40 -4.09 -5.53 10.73
N ALA A 41 -3.56 -4.42 10.20
CA ALA A 41 -3.70 -4.06 8.79
C ALA A 41 -3.10 -5.10 7.85
N MET A 42 -2.06 -5.83 8.28
CA MET A 42 -1.46 -6.92 7.49
C MET A 42 -2.21 -8.24 7.62
N ARG A 43 -3.02 -8.42 8.67
CA ARG A 43 -3.82 -9.65 8.90
C ARG A 43 -5.20 -9.57 8.25
N ILE A 44 -5.77 -8.37 8.15
CA ILE A 44 -7.07 -8.14 7.54
C ILE A 44 -6.86 -7.94 6.04
N THR A 45 -7.65 -8.63 5.22
CA THR A 45 -7.63 -8.44 3.78
C THR A 45 -8.59 -7.35 3.35
N ILE A 46 -8.43 -6.84 2.12
CA ILE A 46 -9.30 -5.83 1.56
C ILE A 46 -10.74 -6.36 1.40
N ASN A 47 -11.71 -5.45 1.45
CA ASN A 47 -13.10 -5.81 1.22
C ASN A 47 -13.42 -5.87 -0.28
N HIS A 48 -14.66 -6.29 -0.61
CA HIS A 48 -15.10 -6.42 -1.98
C HIS A 48 -15.07 -5.11 -2.76
N GLN A 49 -15.42 -3.99 -2.15
CA GLN A 49 -15.39 -2.67 -2.78
C GLN A 49 -13.96 -2.25 -3.10
N GLN A 50 -13.01 -2.53 -2.21
CA GLN A 50 -11.59 -2.25 -2.44
C GLN A 50 -11.02 -3.14 -3.55
N ALA A 51 -11.40 -4.41 -3.59
CA ALA A 51 -11.02 -5.31 -4.67
C ALA A 51 -11.54 -4.80 -6.01
N LYS A 52 -12.80 -4.34 -6.07
CA LYS A 52 -13.37 -3.71 -7.27
C LYS A 52 -12.61 -2.44 -7.66
N ALA A 53 -12.24 -1.61 -6.68
CA ALA A 53 -11.46 -0.41 -6.95
C ALA A 53 -10.12 -0.73 -7.61
N LEU A 54 -9.44 -1.78 -7.16
CA LEU A 54 -8.20 -2.25 -7.79
C LEU A 54 -8.46 -2.75 -9.22
N GLN A 55 -9.55 -3.48 -9.46
CA GLN A 55 -9.92 -3.93 -10.80
C GLN A 55 -10.16 -2.77 -11.74
N VAL A 56 -10.85 -1.73 -11.27
CA VAL A 56 -11.07 -0.49 -12.05
C VAL A 56 -9.73 0.18 -12.37
N CYS A 57 -8.83 0.28 -11.39
CA CYS A 57 -7.49 0.82 -11.63
C CYS A 57 -6.74 0.02 -12.70
N ILE A 58 -6.84 -1.30 -12.67
CA ILE A 58 -6.21 -2.18 -13.68
C ILE A 58 -6.81 -1.91 -15.06
N GLN A 59 -8.13 -1.80 -15.16
CA GLN A 59 -8.82 -1.49 -16.42
C GLN A 59 -8.41 -0.14 -16.98
N GLU A 60 -8.39 0.88 -16.13
CA GLU A 60 -7.99 2.24 -16.52
C GLU A 60 -6.54 2.29 -16.97
N ARG A 61 -5.65 1.60 -16.25
CA ARG A 61 -4.23 1.54 -16.63
C ARG A 61 -4.02 0.81 -17.95
N ALA A 62 -4.72 -0.31 -18.16
CA ALA A 62 -4.66 -1.06 -19.41
C ALA A 62 -5.11 -0.19 -20.59
N ALA A 63 -6.21 0.53 -20.45
CA ALA A 63 -6.71 1.46 -21.47
C ALA A 63 -5.71 2.59 -21.74
N ALA A 64 -5.12 3.16 -20.68
CA ALA A 64 -4.13 4.23 -20.81
C ALA A 64 -2.88 3.74 -21.56
N LEU A 65 -2.41 2.52 -21.29
CA LEU A 65 -1.26 1.93 -21.99
C LEU A 65 -1.57 1.70 -23.48
N CYS A 66 -2.74 1.20 -23.79
CA CYS A 66 -3.17 1.04 -25.18
C CYS A 66 -3.18 2.40 -25.92
N GLY A 67 -3.73 3.44 -25.29
CA GLY A 67 -3.76 4.79 -25.85
C GLY A 67 -2.36 5.37 -26.04
N ARG A 68 -1.49 5.19 -25.04
CA ARG A 68 -0.11 5.72 -25.07
C ARG A 68 0.71 5.13 -26.21
N TYR A 69 0.54 3.83 -26.49
CA TYR A 69 1.31 3.11 -27.50
C TYR A 69 0.56 2.88 -28.81
N SER A 70 -0.55 3.57 -28.99
CA SER A 70 -1.36 3.51 -30.22
C SER A 70 -1.83 2.09 -30.57
N LEU A 71 -2.21 1.31 -29.54
CA LEU A 71 -2.77 -0.02 -29.70
C LEU A 71 -4.28 0.04 -29.61
N ASP A 72 -4.98 -0.81 -30.37
CA ASP A 72 -6.43 -0.91 -30.27
C ASP A 72 -6.83 -1.49 -28.91
N GLU A 73 -7.60 -0.73 -28.16
CA GLU A 73 -8.06 -1.13 -26.82
C GLU A 73 -8.85 -2.44 -26.85
N ARG A 74 -9.72 -2.62 -27.83
CA ARG A 74 -10.54 -3.83 -27.95
C ARG A 74 -9.70 -5.09 -28.18
N ALA A 75 -8.61 -4.95 -28.90
CA ALA A 75 -7.75 -6.06 -29.24
C ALA A 75 -6.70 -6.38 -28.16
N HIS A 76 -6.23 -5.36 -27.42
CA HIS A 76 -5.03 -5.48 -26.58
C HIS A 76 -5.26 -5.21 -25.10
N ALA A 77 -6.33 -4.53 -24.69
CA ALA A 77 -6.54 -4.16 -23.30
C ALA A 77 -6.62 -5.39 -22.38
N ALA A 78 -7.23 -6.48 -22.82
CA ALA A 78 -7.35 -7.71 -22.04
C ALA A 78 -5.98 -8.30 -21.67
N ALA A 79 -5.03 -8.27 -22.60
CA ALA A 79 -3.67 -8.75 -22.37
C ALA A 79 -2.94 -7.89 -21.32
N PHE A 80 -3.11 -6.55 -21.38
CA PHE A 80 -2.55 -5.65 -20.38
C PHE A 80 -3.20 -5.85 -19.01
N ARG A 81 -4.53 -5.99 -18.95
CA ARG A 81 -5.23 -6.25 -17.68
C ARG A 81 -4.72 -7.54 -17.03
N ALA A 82 -4.59 -8.61 -17.82
CA ALA A 82 -4.08 -9.89 -17.30
C ALA A 82 -2.63 -9.76 -16.80
N ALA A 83 -1.78 -9.04 -17.53
CA ALA A 83 -0.39 -8.83 -17.14
C ALA A 83 -0.27 -8.00 -15.87
N ILE A 84 -1.02 -6.92 -15.74
CA ILE A 84 -1.03 -6.06 -14.55
C ILE A 84 -1.51 -6.87 -13.34
N LYS A 85 -2.61 -7.58 -13.46
CA LYS A 85 -3.16 -8.41 -12.38
C LYS A 85 -2.14 -9.45 -11.93
N ARG A 86 -1.53 -10.15 -12.88
CA ARG A 86 -0.50 -11.16 -12.57
C ARG A 86 0.70 -10.56 -11.84
N SER A 87 1.14 -9.38 -12.25
CA SER A 87 2.23 -8.66 -11.60
C SER A 87 1.90 -8.35 -10.14
N VAL A 88 0.69 -7.87 -9.85
CA VAL A 88 0.24 -7.59 -8.48
C VAL A 88 0.18 -8.88 -7.66
N LEU A 89 -0.47 -9.91 -8.19
CA LEU A 89 -0.62 -11.19 -7.48
C LEU A 89 0.75 -11.81 -7.14
N ARG A 90 1.69 -11.79 -8.07
CA ARG A 90 3.04 -12.30 -7.84
C ARG A 90 3.82 -11.45 -6.85
N GLY A 91 3.69 -10.13 -6.95
CA GLY A 91 4.41 -9.20 -6.07
C GLY A 91 4.06 -9.39 -4.60
N TYR A 92 2.80 -9.73 -4.30
CA TYR A 92 2.33 -9.96 -2.94
C TYR A 92 2.22 -11.44 -2.56
N GLY A 93 2.52 -12.35 -3.48
CA GLY A 93 2.43 -13.78 -3.21
C GLY A 93 1.01 -14.28 -2.94
N ILE A 94 0.01 -13.68 -3.58
CA ILE A 94 -1.40 -14.00 -3.41
C ILE A 94 -2.00 -14.59 -4.70
N GLN A 95 -3.12 -15.29 -4.59
CA GLN A 95 -3.80 -15.90 -5.72
C GLN A 95 -4.99 -15.09 -6.21
N ASP A 96 -5.55 -14.24 -5.37
CA ASP A 96 -6.70 -13.39 -5.67
C ASP A 96 -6.51 -12.01 -5.06
N LEU A 97 -7.05 -10.97 -5.70
CA LEU A 97 -6.99 -9.61 -5.18
C LEU A 97 -7.64 -9.48 -3.79
N HIS A 98 -8.68 -10.28 -3.51
CA HIS A 98 -9.34 -10.29 -2.20
C HIS A 98 -8.42 -10.76 -1.08
N ASP A 99 -7.33 -11.45 -1.40
CA ASP A 99 -6.34 -11.91 -0.43
C ASP A 99 -5.31 -10.84 -0.07
N LEU A 100 -5.35 -9.68 -0.73
CA LEU A 100 -4.41 -8.60 -0.47
C LEU A 100 -4.62 -8.04 0.94
N PRO A 101 -3.56 -7.93 1.76
CA PRO A 101 -3.67 -7.29 3.07
C PRO A 101 -4.13 -5.83 2.93
N LEU A 102 -5.00 -5.40 3.84
CA LEU A 102 -5.55 -4.04 3.84
C LEU A 102 -4.45 -2.98 3.87
N GLY A 103 -3.37 -3.23 4.61
CA GLY A 103 -2.22 -2.32 4.69
C GLY A 103 -1.47 -2.14 3.38
N CYS A 104 -1.67 -3.04 2.41
CA CYS A 104 -1.01 -2.98 1.10
C CYS A 104 -1.90 -2.36 0.00
N PHE A 105 -3.13 -1.97 0.32
CA PHE A 105 -4.08 -1.46 -0.68
C PHE A 105 -3.56 -0.24 -1.45
N ASN A 106 -3.08 0.78 -0.74
CA ASN A 106 -2.59 2.01 -1.37
C ASN A 106 -1.33 1.76 -2.21
N GLU A 107 -0.42 0.94 -1.70
CA GLU A 107 0.79 0.55 -2.42
C GLU A 107 0.45 -0.22 -3.70
N ALA A 108 -0.47 -1.17 -3.64
CA ALA A 108 -0.92 -1.93 -4.80
C ALA A 108 -1.53 -1.01 -5.86
N ARG A 109 -2.36 -0.06 -5.44
CA ARG A 109 -2.96 0.92 -6.34
C ARG A 109 -1.91 1.78 -7.04
N GLU A 110 -0.88 2.22 -6.31
CA GLU A 110 0.24 2.97 -6.87
C GLU A 110 1.03 2.13 -7.88
N GLN A 111 1.28 0.87 -7.57
CA GLN A 111 1.98 -0.04 -8.47
C GLN A 111 1.21 -0.27 -9.76
N ILE A 112 -0.11 -0.41 -9.68
CA ILE A 112 -0.99 -0.56 -10.85
C ILE A 112 -0.90 0.70 -11.72
N THR A 113 -1.01 1.87 -11.11
CA THR A 113 -0.98 3.15 -11.81
C THR A 113 0.37 3.40 -12.50
N ALA A 114 1.45 2.91 -11.91
CA ALA A 114 2.80 3.06 -12.44
C ALA A 114 3.24 1.91 -13.36
N TYR A 115 2.41 0.86 -13.50
CA TYR A 115 2.78 -0.32 -14.29
C TYR A 115 3.08 0.04 -15.74
N THR A 116 4.18 -0.50 -16.24
CA THR A 116 4.55 -0.44 -17.64
C THR A 116 5.36 -1.69 -18.00
N SER A 117 5.26 -2.13 -19.25
CA SER A 117 6.02 -3.27 -19.75
C SER A 117 6.31 -3.07 -21.23
N TYR A 118 7.51 -2.67 -21.54
CA TYR A 118 7.96 -2.51 -22.93
C TYR A 118 7.98 -3.83 -23.68
N ALA A 119 8.28 -4.93 -22.97
CA ALA A 119 8.28 -6.26 -23.57
C ALA A 119 6.89 -6.65 -24.05
N LEU A 120 5.86 -6.38 -23.25
CA LEU A 120 4.47 -6.67 -23.62
C LEU A 120 4.00 -5.77 -24.76
N VAL A 121 4.33 -4.48 -24.71
CA VAL A 121 4.01 -3.53 -25.79
C VAL A 121 4.60 -4.02 -27.12
N ARG A 122 5.86 -4.42 -27.11
CA ARG A 122 6.56 -4.91 -28.29
C ARG A 122 5.89 -6.17 -28.85
N LYS A 123 5.54 -7.11 -27.97
CA LYS A 123 4.84 -8.34 -28.33
C LYS A 123 3.47 -8.04 -28.96
N ARG A 124 2.71 -7.12 -28.40
CA ARG A 124 1.39 -6.76 -28.93
C ARG A 124 1.49 -6.05 -30.28
N ARG A 125 2.51 -5.21 -30.49
CA ARG A 125 2.78 -4.60 -31.78
C ARG A 125 3.17 -5.61 -32.86
N GLU A 126 3.92 -6.63 -32.50
CA GLU A 126 4.27 -7.74 -33.41
C GLU A 126 3.01 -8.49 -33.85
N ILE A 127 2.08 -8.74 -32.93
CA ILE A 127 0.81 -9.39 -33.24
C ILE A 127 0.00 -8.54 -34.22
N ASP A 128 -0.09 -7.23 -33.99
CA ASP A 128 -0.77 -6.30 -34.89
C ASP A 128 -0.11 -6.28 -36.28
N GLY A 129 1.19 -6.27 -36.34
CA GLY A 129 1.93 -6.30 -37.59
C GLY A 129 1.69 -7.58 -38.41
N LYS A 130 1.56 -8.71 -37.72
CA LYS A 130 1.25 -10.01 -38.38
C LYS A 130 -0.20 -10.04 -38.87
N GLU A 131 -1.15 -9.49 -38.11
CA GLU A 131 -2.55 -9.42 -38.52
C GLU A 131 -2.78 -8.44 -39.67
N ALA A 132 -1.99 -7.36 -39.71
CA ALA A 132 -2.06 -6.36 -40.78
C ALA A 132 -1.36 -6.79 -42.05
N GLY A 133 -0.51 -7.78 -41.98
CA GLY A 133 0.19 -8.31 -43.13
C GLY A 133 -0.48 -9.57 -43.67
#